data_cac4dfcf8615ae5f4c89550c94c15fad
#
_entry.id   cac4dfcf8615ae5f4c89550c94c15fad
#
_cell.length_a   1.000
_cell.length_b   1.000
_cell.length_c   1.000
_cell.angle_alpha   90.00
_cell.angle_beta   90.00
_cell.angle_gamma   90.00
#
_symmetry.space_group_name_H-M   'P 1'
#
loop_
_entity.id
_entity.type
_entity.pdbx_description
1 polymer ?
#
loop_
_entity_poly.entity_id
_entity_poly.type
_entity_poly.pdbx_seq_one_letter_code
_entity_poly.pdbx_strand_id
1 'polypeptide(L)'
;MKNYIFLLFISPFFLYSQNPNYSENIAPIIYNKCLQCHHSNGISPISLETYASTVANAGMIQHVTSTGEMPPWPPDTNYRRFAYENILTLDEINDITDWIANGVPLGDTNLLPSFPILNGNSTLGTPDLTLQIPTYTST
;
A
#
# COMPACT_ATOMS: atom_id res chain seq x y z
N MET A 1 60.79 18.31 -17.71
CA MET A 1 59.33 18.26 -17.86
C MET A 1 58.80 17.22 -16.89
N LYS A 2 58.06 17.62 -15.82
CA LYS A 2 57.52 16.73 -14.79
C LYS A 2 56.09 16.32 -15.22
N ASN A 3 55.93 15.05 -15.59
CA ASN A 3 54.60 14.49 -15.90
C ASN A 3 53.88 14.17 -14.58
N TYR A 4 52.83 14.92 -14.26
CA TYR A 4 51.91 14.58 -13.19
C TYR A 4 50.86 13.61 -13.73
N ILE A 5 50.94 12.33 -13.32
CA ILE A 5 49.87 11.32 -13.56
C ILE A 5 48.78 11.60 -12.54
N PHE A 6 47.65 12.16 -13.01
CA PHE A 6 46.47 12.37 -12.23
C PHE A 6 45.71 11.04 -12.16
N LEU A 7 45.89 10.29 -11.07
CA LEU A 7 45.12 9.08 -10.80
C LEU A 7 43.69 9.47 -10.39
N LEU A 8 42.77 9.37 -11.36
CA LEU A 8 41.33 9.47 -11.11
C LEU A 8 40.89 8.28 -10.28
N PHE A 9 40.67 8.49 -8.98
CA PHE A 9 40.01 7.53 -8.08
C PHE A 9 38.53 7.47 -8.48
N ILE A 10 38.16 6.50 -9.34
CA ILE A 10 36.77 6.11 -9.58
C ILE A 10 36.34 5.30 -8.36
N SER A 11 35.77 5.96 -7.36
CA SER A 11 35.10 5.31 -6.25
C SER A 11 33.86 4.59 -6.77
N PRO A 12 33.72 3.26 -6.65
CA PRO A 12 32.49 2.60 -7.01
C PRO A 12 31.39 3.04 -6.01
N PHE A 13 30.47 3.86 -6.49
CA PHE A 13 29.23 4.12 -5.79
C PHE A 13 28.42 2.81 -5.81
N PHE A 14 28.52 2.03 -4.74
CA PHE A 14 27.57 0.95 -4.50
C PHE A 14 26.22 1.58 -4.20
N LEU A 15 25.35 1.62 -5.20
CA LEU A 15 23.91 1.85 -4.98
C LEU A 15 23.39 0.64 -4.17
N TYR A 16 23.34 0.79 -2.87
CA TYR A 16 22.61 -0.14 -2.01
C TYR A 16 21.13 0.07 -2.34
N SER A 17 20.60 -0.77 -3.22
CA SER A 17 19.15 -0.99 -3.29
C SER A 17 18.77 -1.67 -1.97
N GLN A 18 18.17 -0.93 -1.06
CA GLN A 18 17.62 -1.52 0.15
C GLN A 18 16.37 -2.29 -0.24
N ASN A 19 16.32 -3.58 0.16
CA ASN A 19 15.11 -4.37 -0.02
C ASN A 19 13.97 -3.71 0.75
N PRO A 20 12.75 -3.65 0.18
CA PRO A 20 11.62 -3.05 0.84
C PRO A 20 11.32 -3.77 2.17
N ASN A 21 10.92 -2.99 3.17
CA ASN A 21 10.47 -3.48 4.47
C ASN A 21 9.07 -2.95 4.79
N TYR A 22 8.43 -3.55 5.80
CA TYR A 22 7.07 -3.16 6.13
C TYR A 22 6.98 -1.71 6.60
N SER A 23 7.85 -1.30 7.53
CA SER A 23 7.72 0.00 8.20
C SER A 23 7.84 1.19 7.24
N GLU A 24 8.78 1.12 6.30
CA GLU A 24 9.11 2.26 5.43
C GLU A 24 8.41 2.22 4.08
N ASN A 25 8.17 1.00 3.54
CA ASN A 25 7.66 0.83 2.18
C ASN A 25 6.21 0.34 2.17
N ILE A 26 5.90 -0.72 2.91
CA ILE A 26 4.61 -1.40 2.77
C ILE A 26 3.52 -0.75 3.61
N ALA A 27 3.81 -0.35 4.87
CA ALA A 27 2.82 0.31 5.70
C ALA A 27 2.23 1.57 5.07
N PRO A 28 3.02 2.46 4.43
CA PRO A 28 2.48 3.60 3.69
C PRO A 28 1.49 3.19 2.58
N ILE A 29 1.80 2.12 1.83
CA ILE A 29 0.93 1.60 0.78
C ILE A 29 -0.37 1.07 1.39
N ILE A 30 -0.27 0.19 2.38
CA ILE A 30 -1.43 -0.40 3.07
C ILE A 30 -2.32 0.70 3.66
N TYR A 31 -1.73 1.69 4.36
CA TYR A 31 -2.47 2.76 5.02
C TYR A 31 -3.22 3.66 4.04
N ASN A 32 -2.60 3.98 2.91
CA ASN A 32 -3.18 4.90 1.95
C ASN A 32 -4.10 4.23 0.92
N LYS A 33 -3.86 2.94 0.59
CA LYS A 33 -4.54 2.27 -0.53
C LYS A 33 -5.51 1.19 -0.09
N CYS A 34 -5.28 0.56 1.07
CA CYS A 34 -6.02 -0.64 1.48
C CYS A 34 -6.93 -0.39 2.68
N LEU A 35 -6.46 0.37 3.70
CA LEU A 35 -7.20 0.54 4.95
C LEU A 35 -8.55 1.26 4.81
N GLN A 36 -8.80 1.97 3.72
CA GLN A 36 -10.11 2.56 3.49
C GLN A 36 -11.24 1.52 3.54
N CYS A 37 -10.94 0.28 3.15
CA CYS A 37 -11.90 -0.82 3.15
C CYS A 37 -11.48 -1.95 4.10
N HIS A 38 -10.16 -2.18 4.28
CA HIS A 38 -9.58 -3.31 5.00
C HIS A 38 -9.23 -2.97 6.46
N HIS A 39 -10.22 -2.53 7.23
CA HIS A 39 -10.10 -2.24 8.66
C HIS A 39 -11.23 -2.91 9.46
N SER A 40 -11.12 -2.96 10.79
CA SER A 40 -12.02 -3.71 11.67
C SER A 40 -13.50 -3.33 11.56
N ASN A 41 -13.82 -2.11 11.17
CA ASN A 41 -15.18 -1.62 10.91
C ASN A 41 -15.42 -1.30 9.42
N GLY A 42 -14.53 -1.78 8.54
CA GLY A 42 -14.62 -1.57 7.11
C GLY A 42 -15.56 -2.56 6.41
N ILE A 43 -15.73 -2.36 5.12
CA ILE A 43 -16.57 -3.21 4.27
C ILE A 43 -15.92 -4.57 3.97
N SER A 44 -14.58 -4.66 4.05
CA SER A 44 -13.85 -5.89 3.78
C SER A 44 -13.93 -6.87 4.95
N PRO A 45 -14.08 -8.18 4.70
CA PRO A 45 -14.01 -9.21 5.74
C PRO A 45 -12.60 -9.42 6.31
N ILE A 46 -11.57 -8.85 5.68
CA ILE A 46 -10.17 -8.98 6.08
C ILE A 46 -9.68 -7.63 6.56
N SER A 47 -9.12 -7.57 7.79
CA SER A 47 -8.43 -6.39 8.29
C SER A 47 -6.93 -6.46 7.97
N LEU A 48 -6.36 -5.34 7.52
CA LEU A 48 -4.92 -5.16 7.27
C LEU A 48 -4.29 -4.10 8.19
N GLU A 49 -4.91 -3.85 9.35
CA GLU A 49 -4.50 -2.81 10.29
C GLU A 49 -3.15 -3.06 10.97
N THR A 50 -2.69 -4.32 10.97
CA THR A 50 -1.46 -4.70 11.66
C THR A 50 -0.47 -5.38 10.73
N TYR A 51 0.82 -5.29 11.06
CA TYR A 51 1.85 -6.07 10.37
C TYR A 51 1.50 -7.57 10.32
N ALA A 52 1.07 -8.14 11.45
CA ALA A 52 0.74 -9.56 11.54
C ALA A 52 -0.41 -9.95 10.59
N SER A 53 -1.46 -9.13 10.51
CA SER A 53 -2.57 -9.39 9.59
C SER A 53 -2.17 -9.20 8.13
N THR A 54 -1.29 -8.24 7.83
CA THR A 54 -0.75 -8.05 6.48
C THR A 54 0.10 -9.24 6.05
N VAL A 55 0.99 -9.73 6.92
CA VAL A 55 1.82 -10.93 6.66
C VAL A 55 0.96 -12.17 6.46
N ALA A 56 -0.07 -12.37 7.29
CA ALA A 56 -0.99 -13.51 7.14
C ALA A 56 -1.70 -13.55 5.79
N ASN A 57 -1.87 -12.39 5.14
CA ASN A 57 -2.52 -12.25 3.84
C ASN A 57 -1.55 -11.92 2.70
N ALA A 58 -0.24 -11.95 2.92
CA ALA A 58 0.78 -11.46 1.98
C ALA A 58 0.64 -12.09 0.57
N GLY A 59 0.49 -13.40 0.48
CA GLY A 59 0.35 -14.08 -0.80
C GLY A 59 -0.91 -13.67 -1.58
N MET A 60 -2.03 -13.44 -0.86
CA MET A 60 -3.26 -12.94 -1.49
C MET A 60 -3.08 -11.49 -1.93
N ILE A 61 -2.48 -10.65 -1.09
CA ILE A 61 -2.18 -9.25 -1.43
C ILE A 61 -1.34 -9.18 -2.70
N GLN A 62 -0.26 -9.96 -2.79
CA GLN A 62 0.57 -10.02 -4.00
C GLN A 62 -0.24 -10.39 -5.23
N HIS A 63 -1.06 -11.44 -5.13
CA HIS A 63 -1.87 -11.92 -6.24
C HIS A 63 -2.82 -10.82 -6.74
N VAL A 64 -3.67 -10.30 -5.86
CA VAL A 64 -4.73 -9.36 -6.26
C VAL A 64 -4.20 -7.97 -6.68
N THR A 65 -3.02 -7.57 -6.18
CA THR A 65 -2.40 -6.33 -6.61
C THR A 65 -1.68 -6.47 -7.96
N SER A 66 -1.03 -7.60 -8.20
CA SER A 66 -0.35 -7.87 -9.48
C SER A 66 -1.32 -8.13 -10.63
N THR A 67 -2.50 -8.68 -10.34
CA THR A 67 -3.57 -8.90 -11.34
C THR A 67 -4.46 -7.66 -11.53
N GLY A 68 -4.34 -6.64 -10.67
CA GLY A 68 -5.15 -5.44 -10.72
C GLY A 68 -6.57 -5.63 -10.19
N GLU A 69 -6.84 -6.70 -9.45
CA GLU A 69 -8.14 -6.90 -8.77
C GLU A 69 -8.32 -5.96 -7.58
N MET A 70 -7.20 -5.57 -6.94
CA MET A 70 -7.15 -4.61 -5.84
C MET A 70 -6.13 -3.51 -6.09
N PRO A 71 -6.49 -2.27 -5.74
CA PRO A 71 -7.79 -1.75 -5.29
C PRO A 71 -8.91 -1.97 -6.32
N PRO A 72 -10.18 -2.16 -5.87
CA PRO A 72 -11.29 -2.45 -6.80
C PRO A 72 -11.58 -1.27 -7.73
N TRP A 73 -12.02 -1.60 -8.95
CA TRP A 73 -12.36 -0.64 -10.02
C TRP A 73 -11.25 0.34 -10.35
N PRO A 74 -10.03 -0.13 -10.65
CA PRO A 74 -8.98 0.78 -11.06
C PRO A 74 -9.37 1.44 -12.38
N PRO A 75 -9.38 2.79 -12.46
CA PRO A 75 -9.62 3.45 -13.73
C PRO A 75 -8.47 3.18 -14.69
N ASP A 76 -8.77 3.12 -16.00
CA ASP A 76 -7.72 3.05 -17.02
C ASP A 76 -6.96 4.39 -17.07
N THR A 77 -5.76 4.39 -16.54
CA THR A 77 -4.89 5.58 -16.44
C THR A 77 -4.42 6.09 -17.81
N ASN A 78 -4.49 5.28 -18.86
CA ASN A 78 -4.16 5.67 -20.22
C ASN A 78 -5.30 6.45 -20.88
N TYR A 79 -6.53 6.21 -20.43
CA TYR A 79 -7.70 6.92 -20.93
C TYR A 79 -7.86 8.28 -20.25
N ARG A 80 -7.87 8.30 -18.90
CA ARG A 80 -8.10 9.52 -18.11
C ARG A 80 -7.71 9.33 -16.65
N ARG A 81 -7.17 10.39 -16.02
CA ARG A 81 -6.97 10.47 -14.58
C ARG A 81 -8.19 11.08 -13.91
N PHE A 82 -8.57 10.55 -12.76
CA PHE A 82 -9.69 11.01 -11.96
C PHE A 82 -9.21 11.53 -10.61
N ALA A 83 -9.94 12.52 -10.05
CA ALA A 83 -9.69 12.96 -8.70
C ALA A 83 -9.99 11.81 -7.71
N TYR A 84 -9.10 11.62 -6.73
CA TYR A 84 -9.23 10.60 -5.67
C TYR A 84 -9.26 9.14 -6.18
N GLU A 85 -8.75 8.87 -7.38
CA GLU A 85 -8.61 7.50 -7.84
C GLU A 85 -7.69 6.70 -6.91
N ASN A 86 -8.12 5.49 -6.55
CA ASN A 86 -7.34 4.58 -5.72
C ASN A 86 -6.70 3.51 -6.58
N ILE A 87 -5.50 3.80 -7.09
CA ILE A 87 -4.71 2.87 -7.91
C ILE A 87 -3.33 2.70 -7.29
N LEU A 88 -2.70 1.55 -7.55
CA LEU A 88 -1.30 1.31 -7.24
C LEU A 88 -0.43 1.69 -8.44
N THR A 89 0.71 2.29 -8.16
CA THR A 89 1.77 2.48 -9.15
C THR A 89 2.52 1.16 -9.36
N LEU A 90 3.25 1.06 -10.48
CA LEU A 90 4.12 -0.10 -10.72
C LEU A 90 5.18 -0.26 -9.63
N ASP A 91 5.71 0.85 -9.11
CA ASP A 91 6.70 0.82 -8.02
C ASP A 91 6.09 0.26 -6.73
N GLU A 92 4.85 0.68 -6.36
CA GLU A 92 4.14 0.13 -5.20
C GLU A 92 3.85 -1.37 -5.35
N ILE A 93 3.51 -1.84 -6.55
CA ILE A 93 3.31 -3.27 -6.84
C ILE A 93 4.64 -4.04 -6.74
N ASN A 94 5.73 -3.48 -7.25
CA ASN A 94 7.05 -4.07 -7.15
C ASN A 94 7.52 -4.13 -5.70
N ASP A 95 7.35 -3.06 -4.92
CA ASP A 95 7.68 -3.03 -3.49
C ASP A 95 6.96 -4.15 -2.72
N ILE A 96 5.66 -4.35 -2.97
CA ILE A 96 4.89 -5.45 -2.36
C ILE A 96 5.48 -6.80 -2.76
N THR A 97 5.77 -6.99 -4.04
CA THR A 97 6.29 -8.25 -4.57
C THR A 97 7.67 -8.57 -3.98
N ASP A 98 8.56 -7.60 -3.99
CA ASP A 98 9.92 -7.74 -3.49
C ASP A 98 9.96 -7.93 -1.97
N TRP A 99 9.10 -7.22 -1.22
CA TRP A 99 8.94 -7.41 0.21
C TRP A 99 8.57 -8.85 0.56
N ILE A 100 7.61 -9.42 -0.19
CA ILE A 100 7.17 -10.80 0.03
C ILE A 100 8.27 -11.79 -0.35
N ALA A 101 8.94 -11.58 -1.49
CA ALA A 101 10.04 -12.40 -1.94
C ALA A 101 11.23 -12.41 -0.96
N ASN A 102 11.43 -11.31 -0.24
CA ASN A 102 12.48 -11.17 0.78
C ASN A 102 12.07 -11.65 2.19
N GLY A 103 10.95 -12.34 2.32
CA GLY A 103 10.52 -12.94 3.58
C GLY A 103 9.82 -11.97 4.54
N VAL A 104 9.13 -10.99 3.99
CA VAL A 104 8.25 -10.03 4.68
C VAL A 104 8.93 -9.28 5.85
N PRO A 105 10.12 -8.68 5.68
CA PRO A 105 10.82 -8.03 6.79
C PRO A 105 10.02 -6.87 7.38
N LEU A 106 10.02 -6.78 8.74
CA LEU A 106 9.30 -5.71 9.45
C LEU A 106 9.98 -4.34 9.30
N GLY A 107 11.30 -4.29 9.35
CA GLY A 107 12.04 -3.03 9.38
C GLY A 107 12.07 -2.37 10.77
N ASP A 108 12.52 -1.11 10.82
CA ASP A 108 12.55 -0.32 12.05
C ASP A 108 11.16 0.24 12.35
N THR A 109 10.58 -0.16 13.49
CA THR A 109 9.24 0.28 13.90
C THR A 109 9.16 1.76 14.25
N ASN A 110 10.29 2.43 14.51
CA ASN A 110 10.31 3.88 14.71
C ASN A 110 10.04 4.66 13.42
N LEU A 111 10.19 4.01 12.27
CA LEU A 111 9.93 4.57 10.94
C LEU A 111 8.53 4.26 10.42
N LEU A 112 7.70 3.57 11.22
CA LEU A 112 6.29 3.37 10.86
C LEU A 112 5.58 4.72 10.75
N PRO A 113 4.81 4.96 9.67
CA PRO A 113 3.97 6.14 9.57
C PRO A 113 2.89 6.14 10.64
N SER A 114 2.40 7.33 10.99
CA SER A 114 1.25 7.45 11.88
C SER A 114 0.07 6.66 11.34
N PHE A 115 -0.56 5.86 12.19
CA PHE A 115 -1.75 5.11 11.79
C PHE A 115 -2.86 6.09 11.39
N PRO A 116 -3.52 5.91 10.24
CA PRO A 116 -4.55 6.82 9.78
C PRO A 116 -5.78 6.79 10.69
N ILE A 117 -6.46 7.93 10.80
CA ILE A 117 -7.74 7.99 11.51
C ILE A 117 -8.79 7.34 10.60
N LEU A 118 -9.18 6.13 10.95
CA LEU A 118 -10.23 5.39 10.24
C LEU A 118 -11.58 5.78 10.86
N ASN A 119 -12.24 6.74 10.25
CA ASN A 119 -13.59 7.09 10.66
C ASN A 119 -14.53 6.01 10.11
N GLY A 120 -15.12 5.21 10.99
CA GLY A 120 -16.17 4.24 10.62
C GLY A 120 -17.45 4.89 10.09
N ASN A 121 -17.46 6.21 9.95
CA ASN A 121 -18.53 7.01 9.39
C ASN A 121 -18.22 7.38 7.94
N SER A 122 -19.27 7.63 7.17
CA SER A 122 -19.17 8.15 5.82
C SER A 122 -18.15 9.28 5.70
N THR A 123 -17.29 9.26 4.69
CA THR A 123 -16.37 10.38 4.35
C THR A 123 -17.12 11.68 4.08
N LEU A 124 -18.42 11.61 3.88
CA LEU A 124 -19.31 12.77 3.66
C LEU A 124 -19.79 13.40 4.98
N GLY A 125 -19.37 12.86 6.14
CA GLY A 125 -19.81 13.34 7.45
C GLY A 125 -21.15 12.76 7.91
N THR A 126 -21.81 13.46 8.83
CA THR A 126 -23.12 13.04 9.34
C THR A 126 -24.19 13.23 8.25
N PRO A 127 -24.98 12.20 7.91
CA PRO A 127 -26.02 12.34 6.89
C PRO A 127 -27.12 13.32 7.36
N ASP A 128 -27.56 14.17 6.44
CA ASP A 128 -28.68 15.09 6.69
C ASP A 128 -30.00 14.35 6.84
N LEU A 129 -30.12 13.19 6.21
CA LEU A 129 -31.31 12.33 6.24
C LEU A 129 -30.91 10.87 6.23
N THR A 130 -31.43 10.09 7.18
CA THR A 130 -31.30 8.64 7.19
C THR A 130 -32.65 8.00 6.88
N LEU A 131 -32.73 7.30 5.73
CA LEU A 131 -33.88 6.52 5.38
C LEU A 131 -33.75 5.10 5.92
N GLN A 132 -34.73 4.66 6.69
CA GLN A 132 -34.81 3.27 7.16
C GLN A 132 -35.75 2.48 6.24
N ILE A 133 -35.23 1.41 5.68
CA ILE A 133 -36.01 0.45 4.92
C ILE A 133 -36.31 -0.78 5.79
N PRO A 134 -37.52 -1.37 5.69
CA PRO A 134 -37.81 -2.60 6.40
C PRO A 134 -36.88 -3.73 5.96
N THR A 135 -36.66 -4.68 6.86
CA THR A 135 -35.81 -5.85 6.58
C THR A 135 -36.33 -6.58 5.34
N TYR A 136 -35.49 -6.72 4.35
CA TYR A 136 -35.80 -7.48 3.13
C TYR A 136 -35.09 -8.84 3.20
N THR A 137 -35.86 -9.91 3.01
CA THR A 137 -35.32 -11.27 2.90
C THR A 137 -35.41 -11.68 1.43
N SER A 138 -34.28 -11.92 0.79
CA SER A 138 -34.25 -12.50 -0.56
C SER A 138 -34.61 -13.99 -0.46
N THR A 139 -35.54 -14.43 -1.27
CA THR A 139 -35.90 -15.85 -1.47
C THR A 139 -35.06 -16.43 -2.60
#